data_4f92afcd2d0d1490224990530ee98f89
#
_entry.id   4f92afcd2d0d1490224990530ee98f89
#
_cell.length_a   1.000
_cell.length_b   1.000
_cell.length_c   1.000
_cell.angle_alpha   90.00
_cell.angle_beta   90.00
_cell.angle_gamma   90.00
#
_symmetry.space_group_name_H-M   'P 1'
#
loop_
_entity.id
_entity.type
_entity.pdbx_description
1 polymer ?
#
loop_
_entity_poly.entity_id
_entity_poly.type
_entity_poly.pdbx_seq_one_letter_code
_entity_poly.pdbx_strand_id
1 'polypeptide(L)'
;MQQNKKLKKFYDKVYLKGEKKHFTTYRESSSTSEIKEVLKQISWKSKNVLDVGCGTGYFAYSIAKKGATVLGIDFSIEAIQIAKSQYLHPNLEFKVIDVSKIKEKFDVIVSNGTLEHMDDPLKILKLFKKHLNPNGCIIITSPNWTNPRGYILLTLLFLFKAPITLVDLHYFTPIDFQNFAKKLKMKLNWKTFDRSWSHGDVLIKDLEKRLPNVLHDAKLPNNKKQIALFMKWIKTNIVSLNNNQLHSGATGLYIFSFN
;
A
#
# COMPACT_ATOMS: atom_id res chain seq x y z
N MET A 1 18.82 8.34 -2.70
CA MET A 1 19.69 7.60 -1.75
C MET A 1 19.57 8.07 -0.29
N GLN A 2 19.48 9.35 0.04
CA GLN A 2 19.31 9.81 1.43
C GLN A 2 17.90 9.50 2.01
N GLN A 3 16.84 9.55 1.21
CA GLN A 3 15.47 9.24 1.64
C GLN A 3 15.30 7.76 2.00
N ASN A 4 15.89 6.83 1.22
CA ASN A 4 15.87 5.40 1.54
C ASN A 4 16.52 5.06 2.89
N LYS A 5 17.54 5.81 3.32
CA LYS A 5 18.13 5.62 4.66
C LYS A 5 17.22 6.08 5.79
N LYS A 6 16.47 7.20 5.58
CA LYS A 6 15.47 7.68 6.55
C LYS A 6 14.29 6.72 6.64
N LEU A 7 13.81 6.25 5.50
CA LEU A 7 12.71 5.29 5.38
C LEU A 7 13.09 3.97 6.06
N LYS A 8 14.28 3.44 5.80
CA LYS A 8 14.78 2.23 6.47
C LYS A 8 14.77 2.38 7.99
N LYS A 9 15.37 3.44 8.52
CA LYS A 9 15.38 3.71 9.98
C LYS A 9 13.97 3.85 10.56
N PHE A 10 13.03 4.42 9.80
CA PHE A 10 11.65 4.52 10.22
C PHE A 10 11.00 3.14 10.34
N TYR A 11 11.09 2.30 9.31
CA TYR A 11 10.50 0.96 9.32
C TYR A 11 11.15 0.03 10.32
N ASP A 12 12.48 0.04 10.47
CA ASP A 12 13.17 -0.71 11.52
C ASP A 12 12.58 -0.37 12.90
N LYS A 13 12.35 0.94 13.17
CA LYS A 13 11.73 1.39 14.42
C LYS A 13 10.26 0.95 14.52
N VAL A 14 9.50 0.98 13.42
CA VAL A 14 8.10 0.52 13.38
C VAL A 14 7.99 -0.97 13.67
N TYR A 15 8.87 -1.78 13.11
CA TYR A 15 8.88 -3.23 13.35
C TYR A 15 9.27 -3.57 14.79
N LEU A 16 10.18 -2.82 15.39
CA LEU A 16 10.61 -3.02 16.78
C LEU A 16 9.61 -2.50 17.81
N LYS A 17 9.08 -1.28 17.63
CA LYS A 17 8.35 -0.55 18.69
C LYS A 17 6.90 -0.21 18.32
N GLY A 18 6.55 -0.27 17.04
CA GLY A 18 5.30 0.27 16.50
C GLY A 18 5.31 1.81 16.45
N GLU A 19 4.78 2.37 15.39
CA GLU A 19 4.61 3.82 15.21
C GLU A 19 3.13 4.18 15.13
N LYS A 20 2.70 5.21 15.86
CA LYS A 20 1.27 5.47 16.09
C LYS A 20 0.86 6.92 15.88
N LYS A 21 1.78 7.83 15.53
CA LYS A 21 1.53 9.27 15.62
C LYS A 21 0.29 9.73 14.86
N HIS A 22 0.14 9.36 13.59
CA HIS A 22 -0.99 9.75 12.75
C HIS A 22 -1.92 8.60 12.37
N PHE A 23 -1.56 7.37 12.74
CA PHE A 23 -2.32 6.19 12.37
C PHE A 23 -3.03 5.60 13.58
N THR A 24 -4.26 5.21 13.36
CA THR A 24 -4.89 4.22 14.20
C THR A 24 -4.17 2.90 13.98
N THR A 25 -3.77 2.24 15.04
CA THR A 25 -3.19 0.90 14.97
C THR A 25 -4.25 -0.09 14.48
N TYR A 26 -4.43 -0.17 13.19
CA TYR A 26 -5.17 -1.27 12.55
C TYR A 26 -4.15 -2.28 12.04
N ARG A 27 -3.53 -3.01 12.97
CA ARG A 27 -2.54 -4.02 12.63
C ARG A 27 -3.14 -5.25 11.94
N GLU A 28 -4.44 -5.49 12.07
CA GLU A 28 -5.01 -6.79 11.68
C GLU A 28 -6.09 -6.75 10.61
N SER A 29 -6.89 -5.67 10.48
CA SER A 29 -8.05 -5.71 9.60
C SER A 29 -7.77 -5.25 8.16
N SER A 30 -6.95 -4.23 7.94
CA SER A 30 -6.66 -3.72 6.59
C SER A 30 -5.72 -4.64 5.82
N SER A 31 -4.66 -5.14 6.45
CA SER A 31 -3.75 -6.09 5.80
C SER A 31 -4.44 -7.41 5.41
N THR A 32 -5.46 -7.84 6.16
CA THR A 32 -6.19 -9.07 5.85
C THR A 32 -7.13 -8.92 4.66
N SER A 33 -7.79 -7.77 4.48
CA SER A 33 -8.67 -7.52 3.34
C SER A 33 -7.86 -7.34 2.06
N GLU A 34 -6.76 -6.59 2.11
CA GLU A 34 -5.82 -6.40 1.01
C GLU A 34 -5.23 -7.73 0.52
N ILE A 35 -4.70 -8.52 1.43
CA ILE A 35 -4.17 -9.85 1.12
C ILE A 35 -5.23 -10.74 0.49
N LYS A 36 -6.43 -10.81 1.06
CA LYS A 36 -7.55 -11.57 0.49
C LYS A 36 -7.90 -11.12 -0.93
N GLU A 37 -7.90 -9.80 -1.18
CA GLU A 37 -8.18 -9.28 -2.51
C GLU A 37 -7.10 -9.64 -3.52
N VAL A 38 -5.82 -9.53 -3.17
CA VAL A 38 -4.71 -9.93 -4.05
C VAL A 38 -4.71 -11.44 -4.32
N LEU A 39 -4.95 -12.25 -3.28
CA LEU A 39 -4.99 -13.71 -3.42
C LEU A 39 -6.06 -14.24 -4.38
N LYS A 40 -7.14 -13.47 -4.61
CA LYS A 40 -8.23 -13.84 -5.55
C LYS A 40 -7.92 -13.55 -7.01
N GLN A 41 -6.88 -12.78 -7.32
CA GLN A 41 -6.68 -12.24 -8.67
C GLN A 41 -6.22 -13.30 -9.68
N ILE A 42 -5.45 -14.27 -9.23
CA ILE A 42 -4.85 -15.29 -10.09
C ILE A 42 -4.77 -16.65 -9.37
N SER A 43 -4.52 -17.71 -10.13
CA SER A 43 -4.07 -19.00 -9.57
C SER A 43 -2.58 -18.92 -9.25
N TRP A 44 -2.23 -19.18 -8.00
CA TRP A 44 -0.84 -19.14 -7.50
C TRP A 44 -0.09 -20.44 -7.68
N LYS A 45 -0.79 -21.55 -7.93
CA LYS A 45 -0.20 -22.88 -8.05
C LYS A 45 0.87 -22.90 -9.15
N SER A 46 2.04 -23.41 -8.82
CA SER A 46 3.21 -23.54 -9.72
C SER A 46 3.74 -22.23 -10.29
N LYS A 47 3.40 -21.07 -9.68
CA LYS A 47 3.96 -19.78 -10.07
C LYS A 47 5.27 -19.50 -9.33
N ASN A 48 6.24 -18.93 -10.06
CA ASN A 48 7.43 -18.32 -9.46
C ASN A 48 7.16 -16.85 -9.17
N VAL A 49 7.21 -16.47 -7.90
CA VAL A 49 6.71 -15.15 -7.41
C VAL A 49 7.81 -14.39 -6.68
N LEU A 50 7.95 -13.12 -7.01
CA LEU A 50 8.73 -12.13 -6.24
C LEU A 50 7.76 -11.24 -5.46
N ASP A 51 7.90 -11.22 -4.14
CA ASP A 51 7.17 -10.29 -3.25
C ASP A 51 8.13 -9.16 -2.81
N VAL A 52 7.92 -7.96 -3.35
CA VAL A 52 8.80 -6.79 -3.15
C VAL A 52 8.24 -5.90 -2.05
N GLY A 53 9.02 -5.71 -0.98
CA GLY A 53 8.56 -5.08 0.25
C GLY A 53 7.70 -6.05 1.06
N CYS A 54 8.17 -7.29 1.22
CA CYS A 54 7.39 -8.38 1.84
C CYS A 54 7.14 -8.18 3.34
N GLY A 55 7.78 -7.20 3.98
CA GLY A 55 7.66 -6.90 5.40
C GLY A 55 7.92 -8.14 6.25
N THR A 56 6.99 -8.44 7.18
CA THR A 56 7.06 -9.60 8.07
C THR A 56 6.64 -10.93 7.43
N GLY A 57 6.41 -10.99 6.11
CA GLY A 57 6.34 -12.21 5.33
C GLY A 57 4.99 -12.92 5.26
N TYR A 58 3.93 -12.43 5.89
CA TYR A 58 2.63 -13.12 5.95
C TYR A 58 2.00 -13.32 4.55
N PHE A 59 2.09 -12.34 3.66
CA PHE A 59 1.57 -12.48 2.30
C PHE A 59 2.38 -13.52 1.49
N ALA A 60 3.72 -13.42 1.50
CA ALA A 60 4.60 -14.39 0.84
C ALA A 60 4.32 -15.83 1.30
N TYR A 61 4.16 -16.04 2.61
CA TYR A 61 3.77 -17.32 3.17
C TYR A 61 2.39 -17.80 2.68
N SER A 62 1.43 -16.89 2.62
CA SER A 62 0.06 -17.20 2.18
C SER A 62 0.01 -17.70 0.74
N ILE A 63 0.83 -17.13 -0.17
CA ILE A 63 0.92 -17.60 -1.56
C ILE A 63 1.76 -18.86 -1.71
N ALA A 64 2.81 -19.05 -0.90
CA ALA A 64 3.57 -20.30 -0.86
C ALA A 64 2.67 -21.48 -0.47
N LYS A 65 1.79 -21.29 0.52
CA LYS A 65 0.76 -22.30 0.89
C LYS A 65 -0.25 -22.59 -0.22
N LYS A 66 -0.38 -21.72 -1.22
CA LYS A 66 -1.21 -21.95 -2.42
C LYS A 66 -0.43 -22.62 -3.56
N GLY A 67 0.79 -23.08 -3.29
CA GLY A 67 1.62 -23.84 -4.22
C GLY A 67 2.51 -22.98 -5.12
N ALA A 68 2.74 -21.73 -4.81
CA ALA A 68 3.75 -20.91 -5.46
C ALA A 68 5.14 -21.17 -4.89
N THR A 69 6.18 -20.93 -5.70
CA THR A 69 7.56 -20.75 -5.23
C THR A 69 7.80 -19.25 -5.05
N VAL A 70 8.18 -18.82 -3.85
CA VAL A 70 8.18 -17.41 -3.47
C VAL A 70 9.53 -16.94 -2.97
N LEU A 71 10.01 -15.84 -3.52
CA LEU A 71 11.08 -15.04 -2.96
C LEU A 71 10.49 -13.75 -2.40
N GLY A 72 10.48 -13.60 -1.06
CA GLY A 72 10.15 -12.36 -0.38
C GLY A 72 11.39 -11.51 -0.15
N ILE A 73 11.37 -10.25 -0.57
CA ILE A 73 12.47 -9.32 -0.36
C ILE A 73 12.02 -8.06 0.37
N ASP A 74 12.86 -7.60 1.27
CA ASP A 74 12.69 -6.31 1.95
C ASP A 74 14.08 -5.69 2.21
N PHE A 75 14.13 -4.38 2.40
CA PHE A 75 15.37 -3.69 2.79
C PHE A 75 15.59 -3.69 4.30
N SER A 76 14.54 -3.94 5.11
CA SER A 76 14.61 -4.01 6.57
C SER A 76 15.13 -5.39 7.02
N ILE A 77 16.20 -5.37 7.77
CA ILE A 77 16.78 -6.57 8.38
C ILE A 77 15.80 -7.13 9.41
N GLU A 78 15.19 -6.26 10.21
CA GLU A 78 14.25 -6.61 11.27
C GLU A 78 13.00 -7.29 10.70
N ALA A 79 12.45 -6.76 9.60
CA ALA A 79 11.31 -7.37 8.94
C ALA A 79 11.63 -8.78 8.46
N ILE A 80 12.78 -8.97 7.80
CA ILE A 80 13.20 -10.28 7.30
C ILE A 80 13.53 -11.27 8.43
N GLN A 81 14.10 -10.82 9.53
CA GLN A 81 14.31 -11.67 10.70
C GLN A 81 12.98 -12.17 11.28
N ILE A 82 11.99 -11.28 11.42
CA ILE A 82 10.64 -11.65 11.85
C ILE A 82 10.01 -12.62 10.84
N ALA A 83 10.09 -12.34 9.54
CA ALA A 83 9.54 -13.19 8.50
C ALA A 83 10.12 -14.62 8.58
N LYS A 84 11.44 -14.74 8.69
CA LYS A 84 12.13 -16.05 8.80
C LYS A 84 11.80 -16.80 10.08
N SER A 85 11.58 -16.08 11.20
CA SER A 85 11.23 -16.72 12.46
C SER A 85 9.79 -17.21 12.52
N GLN A 86 8.88 -16.53 11.79
CA GLN A 86 7.44 -16.82 11.85
C GLN A 86 6.97 -17.78 10.75
N TYR A 87 7.63 -17.77 9.59
CA TYR A 87 7.13 -18.49 8.40
C TYR A 87 8.20 -19.37 7.77
N LEU A 88 8.03 -20.67 7.91
CA LEU A 88 8.82 -21.70 7.26
C LEU A 88 7.97 -22.45 6.26
N HIS A 89 8.45 -22.58 5.02
CA HIS A 89 7.80 -23.37 3.96
C HIS A 89 8.86 -23.75 2.92
N PRO A 90 8.83 -24.99 2.36
CA PRO A 90 9.86 -25.46 1.42
C PRO A 90 9.98 -24.60 0.15
N ASN A 91 8.88 -23.95 -0.26
CA ASN A 91 8.83 -23.10 -1.45
C ASN A 91 8.89 -21.60 -1.12
N LEU A 92 9.43 -21.20 0.05
CA LEU A 92 9.49 -19.81 0.49
C LEU A 92 10.89 -19.45 0.96
N GLU A 93 11.44 -18.38 0.39
CA GLU A 93 12.70 -17.81 0.81
C GLU A 93 12.52 -16.31 1.12
N PHE A 94 13.23 -15.81 2.14
CA PHE A 94 13.28 -14.40 2.47
C PHE A 94 14.70 -13.85 2.41
N LYS A 95 14.89 -12.69 1.75
CA LYS A 95 16.20 -12.05 1.61
C LYS A 95 16.15 -10.55 1.93
N VAL A 96 17.17 -10.07 2.61
CA VAL A 96 17.46 -8.62 2.72
C VAL A 96 18.21 -8.20 1.47
N ILE A 97 17.51 -7.69 0.46
CA ILE A 97 18.13 -7.30 -0.81
C ILE A 97 17.31 -6.20 -1.49
N ASP A 98 17.99 -5.30 -2.19
CA ASP A 98 17.36 -4.34 -3.08
C ASP A 98 16.92 -5.01 -4.37
N VAL A 99 15.72 -4.66 -4.85
CA VAL A 99 15.15 -5.25 -6.08
C VAL A 99 16.05 -5.05 -7.32
N SER A 100 16.89 -4.01 -7.34
CA SER A 100 17.84 -3.78 -8.44
C SER A 100 18.96 -4.83 -8.55
N LYS A 101 19.15 -5.62 -7.50
CA LYS A 101 20.15 -6.69 -7.44
C LYS A 101 19.60 -8.06 -7.81
N ILE A 102 18.29 -8.17 -8.05
CA ILE A 102 17.65 -9.39 -8.53
C ILE A 102 18.13 -9.68 -9.96
N LYS A 103 18.39 -10.95 -10.26
CA LYS A 103 18.82 -11.41 -11.59
C LYS A 103 17.79 -12.33 -12.23
N GLU A 104 17.01 -12.98 -11.41
CA GLU A 104 16.02 -13.99 -11.76
C GLU A 104 14.81 -13.35 -12.45
N LYS A 105 14.02 -14.19 -13.13
CA LYS A 105 12.72 -13.83 -13.70
C LYS A 105 11.60 -14.55 -12.98
N PHE A 106 10.42 -13.93 -12.98
CA PHE A 106 9.25 -14.38 -12.23
C PHE A 106 8.01 -14.38 -13.11
N ASP A 107 7.06 -15.27 -12.79
CA ASP A 107 5.75 -15.26 -13.43
C ASP A 107 4.88 -14.14 -12.87
N VAL A 108 5.08 -13.82 -11.61
CA VAL A 108 4.35 -12.75 -10.92
C VAL A 108 5.31 -11.94 -10.04
N ILE A 109 5.23 -10.61 -10.15
CA ILE A 109 5.88 -9.70 -9.20
C ILE A 109 4.80 -8.97 -8.45
N VAL A 110 4.81 -9.07 -7.13
CA VAL A 110 3.84 -8.39 -6.26
C VAL A 110 4.56 -7.32 -5.44
N SER A 111 3.87 -6.20 -5.20
CA SER A 111 4.32 -5.17 -4.27
C SER A 111 3.10 -4.55 -3.61
N ASN A 112 2.88 -4.89 -2.34
CA ASN A 112 1.70 -4.45 -1.58
C ASN A 112 2.07 -3.26 -0.69
N GLY A 113 1.39 -2.11 -0.89
CA GLY A 113 1.56 -0.93 -0.05
C GLY A 113 3.02 -0.46 0.06
N THR A 114 3.79 -0.50 -1.04
CA THR A 114 5.23 -0.25 -1.01
C THR A 114 5.67 0.76 -2.07
N LEU A 115 5.00 0.78 -3.24
CA LEU A 115 5.40 1.61 -4.38
C LEU A 115 5.33 3.12 -4.06
N GLU A 116 4.39 3.54 -3.22
CA GLU A 116 4.22 4.92 -2.76
C GLU A 116 5.38 5.46 -1.94
N HIS A 117 6.24 4.58 -1.44
CA HIS A 117 7.44 4.94 -0.66
C HIS A 117 8.73 4.95 -1.49
N MET A 118 8.68 4.55 -2.76
CA MET A 118 9.84 4.45 -3.63
C MET A 118 10.16 5.79 -4.31
N ASP A 119 11.45 6.17 -4.42
CA ASP A 119 11.87 7.46 -4.98
C ASP A 119 11.40 7.66 -6.44
N ASP A 120 11.45 6.61 -7.27
CA ASP A 120 11.04 6.65 -8.68
C ASP A 120 10.18 5.42 -9.01
N PRO A 121 8.86 5.50 -8.81
CA PRO A 121 7.93 4.41 -9.06
C PRO A 121 7.96 3.87 -10.49
N LEU A 122 8.10 4.76 -11.50
CA LEU A 122 8.15 4.32 -12.88
C LEU A 122 9.42 3.53 -13.20
N LYS A 123 10.56 3.94 -12.66
CA LYS A 123 11.83 3.20 -12.79
C LYS A 123 11.73 1.82 -12.18
N ILE A 124 11.11 1.73 -11.00
CA ILE A 124 10.86 0.44 -10.32
C ILE A 124 9.92 -0.45 -11.15
N LEU A 125 8.83 0.08 -11.65
CA LEU A 125 7.91 -0.69 -12.51
C LEU A 125 8.58 -1.14 -13.82
N LYS A 126 9.46 -0.34 -14.41
CA LYS A 126 10.31 -0.77 -15.56
C LYS A 126 11.23 -1.93 -15.19
N LEU A 127 11.81 -1.87 -13.99
CA LEU A 127 12.64 -2.95 -13.46
C LEU A 127 11.81 -4.22 -13.23
N PHE A 128 10.62 -4.12 -12.65
CA PHE A 128 9.70 -5.25 -12.51
C PHE A 128 9.40 -5.87 -13.88
N LYS A 129 9.02 -5.05 -14.87
CA LYS A 129 8.76 -5.55 -16.23
C LYS A 129 9.94 -6.32 -16.82
N LYS A 130 11.18 -5.87 -16.60
CA LYS A 130 12.42 -6.55 -17.06
C LYS A 130 12.56 -7.94 -16.41
N HIS A 131 12.10 -8.10 -15.18
CA HIS A 131 12.19 -9.35 -14.41
C HIS A 131 10.95 -10.25 -14.55
N LEU A 132 10.01 -9.93 -15.45
CA LEU A 132 8.91 -10.84 -15.77
C LEU A 132 9.32 -11.89 -16.78
N ASN A 133 8.80 -13.11 -16.60
CA ASN A 133 8.72 -14.12 -17.62
C ASN A 133 7.74 -13.70 -18.73
N PRO A 134 7.80 -14.27 -19.94
CA PRO A 134 6.73 -14.13 -20.93
C PRO A 134 5.38 -14.50 -20.30
N ASN A 135 4.34 -13.70 -20.59
CA ASN A 135 2.99 -13.84 -20.00
C ASN A 135 2.91 -13.63 -18.48
N GLY A 136 3.97 -13.10 -17.86
CA GLY A 136 3.96 -12.72 -16.45
C GLY A 136 3.14 -11.44 -16.19
N CYS A 137 2.86 -11.17 -14.92
CA CYS A 137 2.15 -9.96 -14.50
C CYS A 137 2.77 -9.30 -13.28
N ILE A 138 2.51 -8.00 -13.13
CA ILE A 138 2.84 -7.22 -11.92
C ILE A 138 1.53 -6.91 -11.20
N ILE A 139 1.47 -7.17 -9.91
CA ILE A 139 0.32 -6.86 -9.05
C ILE A 139 0.78 -5.84 -8.01
N ILE A 140 0.13 -4.68 -7.99
CA ILE A 140 0.42 -3.59 -7.07
C ILE A 140 -0.83 -3.28 -6.26
N THR A 141 -0.68 -3.10 -4.95
CA THR A 141 -1.65 -2.37 -4.15
C THR A 141 -1.03 -1.07 -3.66
N SER A 142 -1.85 -0.04 -3.51
CA SER A 142 -1.43 1.25 -2.98
C SER A 142 -2.62 1.98 -2.39
N PRO A 143 -2.43 2.85 -1.38
CA PRO A 143 -3.47 3.76 -0.94
C PRO A 143 -4.07 4.53 -2.12
N ASN A 144 -5.39 4.60 -2.16
CA ASN A 144 -6.10 5.36 -3.19
C ASN A 144 -6.69 6.63 -2.59
N TRP A 145 -6.48 7.74 -3.30
CA TRP A 145 -6.82 9.08 -2.81
C TRP A 145 -8.02 9.71 -3.53
N THR A 146 -8.65 8.99 -4.49
CA THR A 146 -9.85 9.47 -5.23
C THR A 146 -11.15 9.11 -4.52
N ASN A 147 -11.28 9.49 -3.24
CA ASN A 147 -12.43 9.20 -2.39
C ASN A 147 -12.59 10.28 -1.32
N PRO A 148 -13.71 10.35 -0.56
CA PRO A 148 -13.92 11.39 0.46
C PRO A 148 -12.80 11.54 1.47
N ARG A 149 -12.20 10.44 1.95
CA ARG A 149 -11.04 10.49 2.83
C ARG A 149 -9.85 11.18 2.16
N GLY A 150 -9.58 10.80 0.92
CA GLY A 150 -8.51 11.38 0.12
C GLY A 150 -8.73 12.87 -0.12
N TYR A 151 -9.92 13.29 -0.52
CA TYR A 151 -10.22 14.71 -0.78
C TYR A 151 -10.01 15.57 0.47
N ILE A 152 -10.46 15.11 1.63
CA ILE A 152 -10.27 15.84 2.91
C ILE A 152 -8.77 15.99 3.23
N LEU A 153 -8.03 14.88 3.18
CA LEU A 153 -6.62 14.88 3.57
C LEU A 153 -5.73 15.59 2.55
N LEU A 154 -5.95 15.37 1.24
CA LEU A 154 -5.20 16.06 0.19
C LEU A 154 -5.47 17.56 0.16
N THR A 155 -6.68 18.02 0.52
CA THR A 155 -6.95 19.45 0.70
C THR A 155 -6.02 20.05 1.77
N LEU A 156 -5.87 19.37 2.91
CA LEU A 156 -4.95 19.81 3.96
C LEU A 156 -3.49 19.77 3.50
N LEU A 157 -3.09 18.73 2.76
CA LEU A 157 -1.74 18.62 2.22
C LEU A 157 -1.42 19.72 1.20
N PHE A 158 -2.26 19.88 0.16
CA PHE A 158 -1.95 20.80 -0.95
C PHE A 158 -2.08 22.26 -0.56
N LEU A 159 -3.09 22.63 0.22
CA LEU A 159 -3.32 24.02 0.61
C LEU A 159 -2.47 24.46 1.80
N PHE A 160 -2.21 23.56 2.74
CA PHE A 160 -1.56 23.90 4.01
C PHE A 160 -0.26 23.13 4.28
N LYS A 161 0.19 22.29 3.34
CA LYS A 161 1.37 21.43 3.49
C LYS A 161 1.33 20.54 4.74
N ALA A 162 0.12 20.19 5.19
CA ALA A 162 -0.08 19.39 6.39
C ALA A 162 0.46 17.97 6.20
N PRO A 163 1.18 17.39 7.16
CA PRO A 163 1.73 16.03 7.06
C PRO A 163 0.63 14.99 7.29
N ILE A 164 -0.05 14.56 6.24
CA ILE A 164 -1.19 13.64 6.30
C ILE A 164 -0.80 12.16 6.38
N THR A 165 0.44 11.83 6.03
CA THR A 165 1.05 10.50 6.20
C THR A 165 2.45 10.66 6.79
N LEU A 166 3.04 9.56 7.26
CA LEU A 166 4.37 9.59 7.88
C LEU A 166 5.51 9.44 6.87
N VAL A 167 5.29 8.65 5.82
CA VAL A 167 6.38 8.21 4.93
C VAL A 167 6.01 8.12 3.45
N ASP A 168 4.74 8.38 3.07
CA ASP A 168 4.36 8.33 1.66
C ASP A 168 5.03 9.48 0.90
N LEU A 169 5.74 9.16 -0.16
CA LEU A 169 6.33 10.10 -1.09
C LEU A 169 5.36 10.42 -2.24
N HIS A 170 4.45 9.51 -2.52
CA HIS A 170 3.48 9.60 -3.61
C HIS A 170 2.06 9.34 -3.13
N TYR A 171 1.13 10.13 -3.64
CA TYR A 171 -0.30 10.03 -3.36
C TYR A 171 -1.02 9.60 -4.63
N PHE A 172 -0.90 8.31 -4.95
CA PHE A 172 -1.35 7.75 -6.22
C PHE A 172 -2.87 7.74 -6.38
N THR A 173 -3.26 7.85 -7.64
CA THR A 173 -4.63 7.69 -8.13
C THR A 173 -4.67 6.64 -9.25
N PRO A 174 -5.83 6.13 -9.65
CA PRO A 174 -5.93 5.27 -10.83
C PRO A 174 -5.38 5.88 -12.12
N ILE A 175 -5.42 7.22 -12.25
CA ILE A 175 -4.85 7.93 -13.41
C ILE A 175 -3.32 7.79 -13.47
N ASP A 176 -2.64 7.82 -12.33
CA ASP A 176 -1.19 7.61 -12.29
C ASP A 176 -0.82 6.22 -12.79
N PHE A 177 -1.55 5.19 -12.35
CA PHE A 177 -1.34 3.82 -12.80
C PHE A 177 -1.68 3.61 -14.29
N GLN A 178 -2.71 4.27 -14.82
CA GLN A 178 -2.99 4.29 -16.25
C GLN A 178 -1.84 4.92 -17.04
N ASN A 179 -1.26 6.01 -16.54
CA ASN A 179 -0.10 6.65 -17.15
C ASN A 179 1.16 5.75 -17.07
N PHE A 180 1.37 5.04 -15.96
CA PHE A 180 2.44 4.05 -15.85
C PHE A 180 2.25 2.92 -16.87
N ALA A 181 1.04 2.39 -17.02
CA ALA A 181 0.75 1.33 -17.98
C ALA A 181 1.05 1.75 -19.43
N LYS A 182 0.64 2.97 -19.82
CA LYS A 182 0.98 3.55 -21.13
C LYS A 182 2.50 3.64 -21.35
N LYS A 183 3.24 4.16 -20.36
CA LYS A 183 4.71 4.29 -20.43
C LYS A 183 5.43 2.93 -20.46
N LEU A 184 4.87 1.93 -19.81
CA LEU A 184 5.37 0.57 -19.81
C LEU A 184 4.96 -0.22 -21.05
N LYS A 185 4.00 0.27 -21.85
CA LYS A 185 3.36 -0.50 -22.93
C LYS A 185 2.85 -1.84 -22.40
N MET A 186 2.02 -1.79 -21.37
CA MET A 186 1.36 -2.93 -20.74
C MET A 186 -0.14 -2.66 -20.60
N LYS A 187 -0.95 -3.70 -20.63
CA LYS A 187 -2.37 -3.63 -20.25
C LYS A 187 -2.49 -3.40 -18.76
N LEU A 188 -3.51 -2.66 -18.34
CA LEU A 188 -3.84 -2.44 -16.93
C LEU A 188 -5.28 -2.87 -16.66
N ASN A 189 -5.43 -3.81 -15.72
CA ASN A 189 -6.69 -4.06 -15.04
C ASN A 189 -6.60 -3.51 -13.62
N TRP A 190 -7.65 -2.82 -13.15
CA TRP A 190 -7.64 -2.23 -11.83
C TRP A 190 -9.01 -2.14 -11.19
N LYS A 191 -9.03 -2.09 -9.88
CA LYS A 191 -10.21 -1.80 -9.05
C LYS A 191 -9.79 -1.15 -7.76
N THR A 192 -10.74 -0.62 -7.01
CA THR A 192 -10.52 -0.17 -5.64
C THR A 192 -11.43 -0.92 -4.67
N PHE A 193 -11.01 -1.01 -3.42
CA PHE A 193 -11.71 -1.71 -2.34
C PHE A 193 -11.54 -0.97 -1.00
N ASP A 194 -12.00 -1.53 0.13
CA ASP A 194 -11.99 -0.92 1.46
C ASP A 194 -12.80 0.38 1.55
N ARG A 195 -14.07 0.29 1.12
CA ARG A 195 -14.98 1.44 1.12
C ARG A 195 -15.29 1.97 2.51
N SER A 196 -15.30 1.10 3.53
CA SER A 196 -15.49 1.52 4.91
C SER A 196 -14.40 2.50 5.38
N TRP A 197 -13.16 2.36 4.88
CA TRP A 197 -12.06 3.28 5.13
C TRP A 197 -12.16 4.58 4.33
N SER A 198 -12.71 4.55 3.16
CA SER A 198 -12.71 5.70 2.26
C SER A 198 -13.87 6.66 2.50
N HIS A 199 -15.04 6.15 2.84
CA HIS A 199 -16.28 6.93 3.04
C HIS A 199 -17.29 6.25 3.99
N GLY A 200 -16.97 5.09 4.58
CA GLY A 200 -17.83 4.38 5.52
C GLY A 200 -17.58 4.76 6.99
N ASP A 201 -18.01 3.91 7.90
CA ASP A 201 -17.92 4.10 9.35
C ASP A 201 -16.47 4.13 9.88
N VAL A 202 -15.55 3.42 9.24
CA VAL A 202 -14.12 3.44 9.60
C VAL A 202 -13.49 4.80 9.28
N LEU A 203 -13.97 5.50 8.24
CA LEU A 203 -13.55 6.87 7.92
C LEU A 203 -13.73 7.80 9.13
N ILE A 204 -14.86 7.71 9.83
CA ILE A 204 -15.13 8.54 11.02
C ILE A 204 -14.07 8.30 12.08
N LYS A 205 -13.82 7.03 12.42
CA LYS A 205 -12.81 6.66 13.43
C LYS A 205 -11.39 7.08 13.06
N ASP A 206 -11.03 6.99 11.78
CA ASP A 206 -9.73 7.45 11.27
C ASP A 206 -9.61 8.98 11.40
N LEU A 207 -10.60 9.73 10.95
CA LEU A 207 -10.56 11.20 10.96
C LEU A 207 -10.63 11.79 12.38
N GLU A 208 -11.42 11.21 13.29
CA GLU A 208 -11.48 11.65 14.70
C GLU A 208 -10.11 11.60 15.38
N LYS A 209 -9.28 10.62 15.04
CA LYS A 209 -7.92 10.48 15.58
C LYS A 209 -6.89 11.27 14.77
N ARG A 210 -7.02 11.30 13.46
CA ARG A 210 -6.03 11.89 12.56
C ARG A 210 -6.11 13.40 12.48
N LEU A 211 -7.31 13.99 12.35
CA LEU A 211 -7.44 15.42 12.14
C LEU A 211 -6.80 16.27 13.24
N PRO A 212 -7.00 15.98 14.56
CA PRO A 212 -6.33 16.75 15.61
C PRO A 212 -4.80 16.74 15.48
N ASN A 213 -4.21 15.60 15.12
CA ASN A 213 -2.76 15.49 14.97
C ASN A 213 -2.26 16.24 13.73
N VAL A 214 -2.95 16.08 12.58
CA VAL A 214 -2.59 16.75 11.33
C VAL A 214 -2.69 18.27 11.47
N LEU A 215 -3.77 18.79 12.08
CA LEU A 215 -3.95 20.21 12.30
C LEU A 215 -2.90 20.78 13.28
N HIS A 216 -2.60 20.05 14.37
CA HIS A 216 -1.55 20.43 15.32
C HIS A 216 -0.18 20.50 14.64
N ASP A 217 0.21 19.46 13.91
CA ASP A 217 1.53 19.38 13.28
C ASP A 217 1.69 20.40 12.13
N ALA A 218 0.60 20.78 11.49
CA ALA A 218 0.54 21.83 10.48
C ALA A 218 0.46 23.25 11.09
N LYS A 219 0.38 23.37 12.42
CA LYS A 219 0.17 24.65 13.14
C LYS A 219 -1.12 25.37 12.71
N LEU A 220 -2.14 24.61 12.35
CA LEU A 220 -3.47 25.09 12.00
C LEU A 220 -4.38 25.15 13.23
N PRO A 221 -5.47 25.98 13.20
CA PRO A 221 -6.46 25.99 14.26
C PRO A 221 -7.01 24.59 14.55
N ASN A 222 -6.87 24.14 15.80
CA ASN A 222 -7.30 22.80 16.25
C ASN A 222 -8.44 22.94 17.27
N ASN A 223 -9.61 23.41 16.81
CA ASN A 223 -10.78 23.62 17.64
C ASN A 223 -11.63 22.35 17.71
N LYS A 224 -11.68 21.73 18.88
CA LYS A 224 -12.43 20.49 19.12
C LYS A 224 -13.92 20.59 18.76
N LYS A 225 -14.58 21.75 19.03
CA LYS A 225 -16.00 21.95 18.68
C LYS A 225 -16.21 21.98 17.16
N GLN A 226 -15.34 22.65 16.40
CA GLN A 226 -15.41 22.71 14.94
C GLN A 226 -15.13 21.33 14.33
N ILE A 227 -14.15 20.59 14.85
CA ILE A 227 -13.88 19.22 14.41
C ILE A 227 -15.10 18.35 14.67
N ALA A 228 -15.73 18.42 15.85
CA ALA A 228 -16.92 17.63 16.15
C ALA A 228 -18.12 17.98 15.22
N LEU A 229 -18.33 19.25 14.89
CA LEU A 229 -19.34 19.68 13.92
C LEU A 229 -19.06 19.13 12.52
N PHE A 230 -17.81 19.21 12.07
CA PHE A 230 -17.37 18.65 10.80
C PHE A 230 -17.56 17.12 10.75
N MET A 231 -17.18 16.41 11.81
CA MET A 231 -17.37 14.96 11.92
C MET A 231 -18.84 14.56 11.90
N LYS A 232 -19.72 15.34 12.55
CA LYS A 232 -21.18 15.16 12.48
C LYS A 232 -21.67 15.32 11.05
N TRP A 233 -21.21 16.35 10.34
CA TRP A 233 -21.58 16.59 8.93
C TRP A 233 -21.15 15.42 8.01
N ILE A 234 -19.88 14.94 8.16
CA ILE A 234 -19.37 13.80 7.39
C ILE A 234 -20.24 12.55 7.66
N LYS A 235 -20.52 12.25 8.93
CA LYS A 235 -21.34 11.11 9.32
C LYS A 235 -22.71 11.16 8.67
N THR A 236 -23.35 12.32 8.64
CA THR A 236 -24.68 12.50 8.08
C THR A 236 -24.69 12.47 6.55
N ASN A 237 -23.70 13.08 5.90
CA ASN A 237 -23.77 13.38 4.46
C ASN A 237 -22.88 12.50 3.60
N ILE A 238 -21.81 11.91 4.17
CA ILE A 238 -20.87 11.06 3.44
C ILE A 238 -21.11 9.59 3.74
N VAL A 239 -21.10 9.21 5.04
CA VAL A 239 -21.23 7.81 5.45
C VAL A 239 -22.61 7.24 5.10
N SER A 240 -23.65 8.05 5.15
CA SER A 240 -25.01 7.64 4.79
C SER A 240 -25.23 7.41 3.29
N LEU A 241 -24.32 7.91 2.43
CA LEU A 241 -24.41 7.71 0.98
C LEU A 241 -23.76 6.38 0.58
N ASN A 242 -24.49 5.61 -0.22
CA ASN A 242 -23.95 4.39 -0.83
C ASN A 242 -23.15 4.75 -2.09
N ASN A 243 -21.82 4.95 -1.93
CA ASN A 243 -20.93 5.27 -3.03
C ASN A 243 -20.25 4.01 -3.55
N ASN A 244 -20.75 3.48 -4.69
CA ASN A 244 -20.27 2.25 -5.32
C ASN A 244 -19.39 2.48 -6.56
N GLN A 245 -18.82 3.66 -6.73
CA GLN A 245 -17.97 3.96 -7.87
C GLN A 245 -16.68 3.14 -7.85
N LEU A 246 -16.20 2.75 -9.03
CA LEU A 246 -15.02 1.90 -9.20
C LEU A 246 -13.77 2.47 -8.52
N HIS A 247 -13.62 3.80 -8.52
CA HIS A 247 -12.47 4.52 -8.00
C HIS A 247 -12.58 4.94 -6.52
N SER A 248 -13.69 4.63 -5.82
CA SER A 248 -13.99 5.22 -4.51
C SER A 248 -13.47 4.46 -3.30
N GLY A 249 -12.87 3.28 -3.45
CA GLY A 249 -12.27 2.54 -2.35
C GLY A 249 -11.01 3.22 -1.78
N ALA A 250 -10.63 2.86 -0.56
CA ALA A 250 -9.43 3.41 0.09
C ALA A 250 -8.12 2.82 -0.45
N THR A 251 -8.18 1.62 -0.99
CA THR A 251 -7.02 0.92 -1.55
C THR A 251 -7.27 0.59 -3.01
N GLY A 252 -6.31 0.88 -3.86
CA GLY A 252 -6.27 0.48 -5.26
C GLY A 252 -5.52 -0.84 -5.44
N LEU A 253 -5.99 -1.68 -6.36
CA LEU A 253 -5.33 -2.89 -6.83
C LEU A 253 -5.16 -2.77 -8.35
N TYR A 254 -3.94 -2.95 -8.81
CA TYR A 254 -3.51 -2.69 -10.18
C TYR A 254 -2.73 -3.91 -10.71
N ILE A 255 -3.18 -4.46 -11.84
CA ILE A 255 -2.57 -5.61 -12.49
C ILE A 255 -2.08 -5.19 -13.87
N PHE A 256 -0.77 -5.20 -14.03
CA PHE A 256 -0.11 -4.97 -15.33
C PHE A 256 0.21 -6.30 -15.98
N SER A 257 -0.18 -6.47 -17.23
CA SER A 257 0.12 -7.65 -18.04
C SER A 257 0.66 -7.24 -19.42
N PHE A 258 1.34 -8.16 -20.10
CA PHE A 258 1.71 -7.95 -21.49
C PHE A 258 0.45 -7.86 -22.38
N ASN A 259 0.63 -7.20 -23.55
CA ASN A 259 -0.42 -7.07 -24.56
C ASN A 259 -0.70 -8.43 -25.24
#